data_4f1714d547de843c367839e18fc53944
#
_entry.id   4f1714d547de843c367839e18fc53944
#
_cell.length_a   1.000
_cell.length_b   1.000
_cell.length_c   1.000
_cell.angle_alpha   90.00
_cell.angle_beta   90.00
_cell.angle_gamma   90.00
#
_symmetry.space_group_name_H-M   'P 1'
#
loop_
_entity.id
_entity.type
_entity.pdbx_description
1 polymer ?
#
loop_
_entity_poly.entity_id
_entity_poly.type
_entity_poly.pdbx_seq_one_letter_code
_entity_poly.pdbx_strand_id
1 'polypeptide(L)'
;MRVNVVISGYGTVGKEFVRLVFEKASYIKEMYGIELAFTGIIGSTVNLYNDKGLHIKELLTYGTGSHVLEKYTKHYPLDKSEKFPFGTVLIESTPTNLQTGEPGRTYIETAIENHMDVVAISKGALVNAWKEIKEKVKLANVRICYSGATAAALPTLDIGQFSLAGCQIESIEGILNGTTNYILTKMYEEDVTFQEALHQAQHKGIAETNPSLDVSGMDSACKLLLLTNSLLQAECSLNCISIKGIEDVTKQDIEKAKEQGKSLKLIATAYKDHSGNLKLEVCPREIEKGHPLAHVNGTEKGITFHTDTMGKVTSTGGASSPRGAAAAALKDLINLYRKDV
;
A
#
# COMPACT_ATOMS: atom_id res chain seq x y z
N MET A 1 14.49 -8.39 21.56
CA MET A 1 14.24 -6.93 21.66
C MET A 1 12.73 -6.70 21.73
N ARG A 2 12.25 -5.86 22.68
CA ARG A 2 10.83 -5.46 22.72
C ARG A 2 10.61 -4.21 21.89
N VAL A 3 9.57 -4.22 21.04
CA VAL A 3 9.13 -3.10 20.21
C VAL A 3 7.70 -2.73 20.60
N ASN A 4 7.50 -1.51 21.07
CA ASN A 4 6.20 -0.99 21.46
C ASN A 4 5.51 -0.38 20.24
N VAL A 5 4.39 -0.98 19.84
CA VAL A 5 3.65 -0.65 18.62
C VAL A 5 2.43 0.20 18.97
N VAL A 6 2.29 1.33 18.30
CA VAL A 6 1.08 2.16 18.29
C VAL A 6 0.44 2.04 16.91
N ILE A 7 -0.89 1.93 16.85
CA ILE A 7 -1.64 1.90 15.59
C ILE A 7 -2.55 3.11 15.52
N SER A 8 -2.53 3.85 14.41
CA SER A 8 -3.57 4.82 14.08
C SER A 8 -4.56 4.21 13.08
N GLY A 9 -5.85 4.22 13.46
CA GLY A 9 -6.91 3.58 12.69
C GLY A 9 -7.06 2.08 13.01
N TYR A 10 -8.20 1.71 13.57
CA TYR A 10 -8.55 0.31 13.86
C TYR A 10 -9.70 -0.17 12.95
N GLY A 11 -9.52 0.07 11.66
CA GLY A 11 -10.37 -0.45 10.58
C GLY A 11 -10.01 -1.89 10.20
N THR A 12 -10.47 -2.33 9.04
CA THR A 12 -10.24 -3.70 8.55
C THR A 12 -8.75 -4.05 8.47
N VAL A 13 -7.91 -3.17 7.91
CA VAL A 13 -6.47 -3.42 7.74
C VAL A 13 -5.74 -3.36 9.09
N GLY A 14 -6.04 -2.36 9.93
CA GLY A 14 -5.44 -2.23 11.26
C GLY A 14 -5.74 -3.44 12.14
N LYS A 15 -6.99 -3.95 12.13
CA LYS A 15 -7.35 -5.18 12.84
C LYS A 15 -6.63 -6.41 12.28
N GLU A 16 -6.54 -6.54 10.94
CA GLU A 16 -5.81 -7.66 10.32
C GLU A 16 -4.31 -7.61 10.67
N PHE A 17 -3.72 -6.42 10.77
CA PHE A 17 -2.34 -6.27 11.24
C PHE A 17 -2.18 -6.78 12.68
N VAL A 18 -3.06 -6.36 13.59
CA VAL A 18 -3.05 -6.83 14.99
C VAL A 18 -3.22 -8.35 15.05
N ARG A 19 -4.16 -8.90 14.29
CA ARG A 19 -4.40 -10.34 14.20
C ARG A 19 -3.17 -11.09 13.71
N LEU A 20 -2.58 -10.61 12.61
CA LEU A 20 -1.41 -11.24 11.99
C LEU A 20 -0.21 -11.27 12.95
N VAL A 21 0.04 -10.18 13.66
CA VAL A 21 1.08 -10.12 14.69
C VAL A 21 0.78 -11.09 15.82
N PHE A 22 -0.46 -11.14 16.29
CA PHE A 22 -0.87 -12.07 17.36
C PHE A 22 -0.69 -13.54 16.95
N GLU A 23 -1.11 -13.91 15.73
CA GLU A 23 -0.96 -15.25 15.17
C GLU A 23 0.51 -15.65 15.01
N LYS A 24 1.38 -14.70 14.68
CA LYS A 24 2.79 -14.95 14.36
C LYS A 24 3.77 -14.56 15.48
N ALA A 25 3.28 -14.20 16.66
CA ALA A 25 4.11 -13.69 17.74
C ALA A 25 5.30 -14.60 18.10
N SER A 26 5.05 -15.91 18.26
CA SER A 26 6.11 -16.91 18.55
C SER A 26 7.12 -16.99 17.41
N TYR A 27 6.64 -17.10 16.16
CA TYR A 27 7.50 -17.16 14.99
C TYR A 27 8.39 -15.92 14.85
N ILE A 28 7.82 -14.72 15.06
CA ILE A 28 8.56 -13.45 14.99
C ILE A 28 9.65 -13.41 16.07
N LYS A 29 9.32 -13.85 17.29
CA LYS A 29 10.27 -13.90 18.40
C LYS A 29 11.41 -14.89 18.16
N GLU A 30 11.10 -16.08 17.66
CA GLU A 30 12.08 -17.13 17.38
C GLU A 30 13.00 -16.77 16.22
N MET A 31 12.42 -16.31 15.10
CA MET A 31 13.17 -16.06 13.87
C MET A 31 13.94 -14.73 13.86
N TYR A 32 13.40 -13.69 14.50
CA TYR A 32 13.95 -12.34 14.40
C TYR A 32 14.37 -11.75 15.76
N GLY A 33 14.11 -12.45 16.86
CA GLY A 33 14.41 -11.96 18.21
C GLY A 33 13.57 -10.75 18.63
N ILE A 34 12.43 -10.50 17.96
CA ILE A 34 11.58 -9.33 18.17
C ILE A 34 10.31 -9.75 18.92
N GLU A 35 10.00 -9.04 20.01
CA GLU A 35 8.75 -9.16 20.74
C GLU A 35 7.93 -7.89 20.52
N LEU A 36 6.77 -8.02 19.83
CA LEU A 36 5.88 -6.92 19.50
C LEU A 36 4.81 -6.76 20.59
N ALA A 37 4.76 -5.58 21.21
CA ALA A 37 3.76 -5.23 22.22
C ALA A 37 2.91 -4.05 21.72
N PHE A 38 1.61 -4.23 21.56
CA PHE A 38 0.71 -3.14 21.22
C PHE A 38 0.47 -2.28 22.47
N THR A 39 1.05 -1.09 22.50
CA THR A 39 0.91 -0.17 23.63
C THR A 39 -0.11 0.92 23.38
N GLY A 40 -0.51 1.17 22.13
CA GLY A 40 -1.51 2.19 21.83
C GLY A 40 -2.32 1.90 20.56
N ILE A 41 -3.57 2.39 20.57
CA ILE A 41 -4.43 2.44 19.38
C ILE A 41 -5.10 3.81 19.35
N ILE A 42 -4.96 4.51 18.25
CA ILE A 42 -5.55 5.82 17.99
C ILE A 42 -6.83 5.60 17.17
N GLY A 43 -7.96 5.89 17.75
CA GLY A 43 -9.27 5.89 17.10
C GLY A 43 -9.74 7.30 16.77
N SER A 44 -10.90 7.42 16.09
CA SER A 44 -11.51 8.71 15.79
C SER A 44 -12.19 9.37 17.01
N THR A 45 -12.58 8.60 18.01
CA THR A 45 -13.33 9.08 19.20
C THR A 45 -12.59 8.82 20.50
N VAL A 46 -11.75 7.80 20.55
CA VAL A 46 -11.01 7.40 21.76
C VAL A 46 -9.68 6.77 21.41
N ASN A 47 -8.67 7.07 22.22
CA ASN A 47 -7.36 6.44 22.17
C ASN A 47 -7.22 5.43 23.31
N LEU A 48 -6.63 4.29 23.03
CA LEU A 48 -6.19 3.32 24.03
C LEU A 48 -4.70 3.49 24.26
N TYR A 49 -4.27 3.40 25.54
CA TYR A 49 -2.85 3.39 25.85
C TYR A 49 -2.58 2.60 27.13
N ASN A 50 -1.63 1.68 27.06
CA ASN A 50 -1.09 0.96 28.21
C ASN A 50 0.39 0.62 27.94
N ASP A 51 1.29 1.13 28.74
CA ASP A 51 2.75 0.93 28.60
C ASP A 51 3.18 -0.54 28.75
N LYS A 52 2.38 -1.35 29.48
CA LYS A 52 2.61 -2.80 29.64
C LYS A 52 2.11 -3.60 28.45
N GLY A 53 1.23 -3.03 27.63
CA GLY A 53 0.59 -3.62 26.45
C GLY A 53 -0.91 -3.81 26.64
N LEU A 54 -1.64 -3.69 25.53
CA LEU A 54 -3.09 -3.89 25.46
C LEU A 54 -3.46 -5.39 25.45
N HIS A 55 -4.65 -5.73 25.90
CA HIS A 55 -5.19 -7.11 25.91
C HIS A 55 -5.69 -7.49 24.50
N ILE A 56 -4.74 -7.84 23.60
CA ILE A 56 -4.98 -8.05 22.17
C ILE A 56 -5.98 -9.17 21.90
N LYS A 57 -5.93 -10.27 22.63
CA LYS A 57 -6.86 -11.39 22.48
C LYS A 57 -8.30 -10.93 22.64
N GLU A 58 -8.58 -10.12 23.65
CA GLU A 58 -9.89 -9.54 23.91
C GLU A 58 -10.29 -8.54 22.83
N LEU A 59 -9.38 -7.62 22.47
CA LEU A 59 -9.64 -6.62 21.46
C LEU A 59 -10.06 -7.23 20.11
N LEU A 60 -9.42 -8.33 19.70
CA LEU A 60 -9.74 -9.04 18.46
C LEU A 60 -11.16 -9.62 18.43
N THR A 61 -11.79 -9.86 19.58
CA THR A 61 -13.17 -10.39 19.65
C THR A 61 -14.23 -9.34 19.33
N TYR A 62 -13.92 -8.05 19.42
CA TYR A 62 -14.94 -6.98 19.40
C TYR A 62 -15.29 -6.45 18.00
N GLY A 63 -14.56 -6.77 16.95
CA GLY A 63 -14.83 -6.26 15.60
C GLY A 63 -13.82 -5.18 15.15
N THR A 64 -14.27 -4.13 14.45
CA THR A 64 -13.46 -3.02 13.92
C THR A 64 -14.10 -1.67 14.18
N GLY A 65 -13.34 -0.59 14.11
CA GLY A 65 -13.81 0.78 14.24
C GLY A 65 -13.75 1.34 15.66
N SER A 66 -13.98 2.65 15.79
CA SER A 66 -13.84 3.36 17.09
C SER A 66 -14.81 2.90 18.15
N HIS A 67 -16.03 2.48 17.79
CA HIS A 67 -16.99 1.92 18.75
C HIS A 67 -16.47 0.67 19.47
N VAL A 68 -15.57 -0.07 18.85
CA VAL A 68 -14.90 -1.23 19.45
C VAL A 68 -13.92 -0.79 20.53
N LEU A 69 -13.21 0.29 20.29
CA LEU A 69 -12.28 0.86 21.27
C LEU A 69 -13.05 1.39 22.49
N GLU A 70 -14.19 2.03 22.29
CA GLU A 70 -15.09 2.45 23.38
C GLU A 70 -15.63 1.27 24.18
N LYS A 71 -15.98 0.17 23.49
CA LYS A 71 -16.39 -1.08 24.17
C LYS A 71 -15.26 -1.66 25.00
N TYR A 72 -14.03 -1.66 24.47
CA TYR A 72 -12.86 -2.14 25.18
C TYR A 72 -12.63 -1.35 26.47
N THR A 73 -12.73 -0.01 26.44
CA THR A 73 -12.53 0.83 27.65
C THR A 73 -13.55 0.58 28.78
N LYS A 74 -14.70 -0.03 28.50
CA LYS A 74 -15.64 -0.43 29.55
C LYS A 74 -15.13 -1.58 30.41
N HIS A 75 -14.32 -2.45 29.82
CA HIS A 75 -13.70 -3.59 30.52
C HIS A 75 -12.30 -3.24 31.06
N TYR A 76 -11.61 -2.30 30.42
CA TYR A 76 -10.25 -1.85 30.72
C TYR A 76 -10.19 -0.33 30.79
N PRO A 77 -10.83 0.34 31.77
CA PRO A 77 -10.94 1.80 31.83
C PRO A 77 -9.61 2.53 32.00
N LEU A 78 -8.59 1.84 32.53
CA LEU A 78 -7.24 2.41 32.69
C LEU A 78 -6.46 2.47 31.38
N ASP A 79 -6.91 1.78 30.35
CA ASP A 79 -6.28 1.77 29.03
C ASP A 79 -6.75 2.94 28.14
N LYS A 80 -7.68 3.78 28.61
CA LYS A 80 -8.13 4.97 27.91
C LYS A 80 -7.08 6.10 28.03
N SER A 81 -6.77 6.77 26.93
CA SER A 81 -5.89 7.93 26.91
C SER A 81 -6.45 9.07 26.06
N GLU A 82 -6.38 10.30 26.58
CA GLU A 82 -6.69 11.53 25.85
C GLU A 82 -5.45 12.07 25.10
N LYS A 83 -4.26 11.60 25.45
CA LYS A 83 -3.00 11.99 24.83
C LYS A 83 -2.66 11.06 23.67
N PHE A 84 -1.80 11.55 22.77
CA PHE A 84 -1.22 10.71 21.73
C PHE A 84 -0.42 9.56 22.38
N PRO A 85 -0.73 8.28 22.07
CA PRO A 85 -0.01 7.15 22.64
C PRO A 85 1.44 7.13 22.18
N PHE A 86 2.36 6.86 23.10
CA PHE A 86 3.78 6.73 22.79
C PHE A 86 4.18 5.27 22.55
N GLY A 87 5.14 5.07 21.67
CA GLY A 87 5.69 3.75 21.37
C GLY A 87 7.04 3.86 20.68
N THR A 88 7.54 2.73 20.20
CA THR A 88 8.75 2.69 19.39
C THR A 88 8.43 2.99 17.91
N VAL A 89 7.24 2.59 17.47
CA VAL A 89 6.80 2.71 16.08
C VAL A 89 5.31 2.98 15.98
N LEU A 90 4.94 3.84 15.03
CA LEU A 90 3.56 4.04 14.60
C LEU A 90 3.28 3.18 13.37
N ILE A 91 2.20 2.40 13.40
CA ILE A 91 1.59 1.78 12.21
C ILE A 91 0.41 2.66 11.79
N GLU A 92 0.55 3.38 10.69
CA GLU A 92 -0.48 4.27 10.18
C GLU A 92 -1.39 3.50 9.20
N SER A 93 -2.68 3.34 9.55
CA SER A 93 -3.69 2.60 8.78
C SER A 93 -5.05 3.30 8.75
N THR A 94 -5.05 4.62 8.79
CA THR A 94 -6.28 5.42 8.67
C THR A 94 -6.84 5.41 7.24
N PRO A 95 -8.10 5.82 7.03
CA PRO A 95 -8.64 5.95 5.69
C PRO A 95 -7.80 6.90 4.83
N THR A 96 -7.57 6.52 3.56
CA THR A 96 -6.84 7.35 2.61
C THR A 96 -7.66 8.58 2.21
N ASN A 97 -7.16 9.77 2.51
CA ASN A 97 -7.69 11.04 2.02
C ASN A 97 -6.66 11.65 1.06
N LEU A 98 -6.97 11.65 -0.24
CA LEU A 98 -6.06 12.16 -1.27
C LEU A 98 -6.08 13.69 -1.40
N GLN A 99 -7.05 14.38 -0.80
CA GLN A 99 -7.15 15.83 -0.87
C GLN A 99 -6.29 16.52 0.20
N THR A 100 -6.31 16.00 1.42
CA THR A 100 -5.63 16.64 2.56
C THR A 100 -4.52 15.79 3.17
N GLY A 101 -4.54 14.47 2.96
CA GLY A 101 -3.68 13.53 3.66
C GLY A 101 -4.13 13.20 5.08
N GLU A 102 -5.16 13.88 5.59
CA GLU A 102 -5.63 13.74 6.96
C GLU A 102 -6.57 12.52 7.16
N PRO A 103 -6.63 11.97 8.35
CA PRO A 103 -5.86 12.31 9.56
C PRO A 103 -4.45 11.68 9.60
N GLY A 104 -4.10 10.88 8.60
CA GLY A 104 -2.83 10.14 8.55
C GLY A 104 -1.60 11.05 8.64
N ARG A 105 -1.66 12.22 7.97
CA ARG A 105 -0.57 13.20 8.00
C ARG A 105 -0.28 13.69 9.41
N THR A 106 -1.29 14.15 10.14
CA THR A 106 -1.14 14.59 11.53
C THR A 106 -0.54 13.50 12.41
N TYR A 107 -0.98 12.26 12.27
CA TYR A 107 -0.47 11.15 13.08
C TYR A 107 0.98 10.79 12.74
N ILE A 108 1.34 10.78 11.46
CA ILE A 108 2.72 10.55 11.03
C ILE A 108 3.63 11.65 11.55
N GLU A 109 3.26 12.92 11.36
CA GLU A 109 4.06 14.06 11.82
C GLU A 109 4.23 14.06 13.34
N THR A 110 3.15 13.81 14.09
CA THR A 110 3.22 13.69 15.57
C THR A 110 4.12 12.53 16.01
N ALA A 111 4.07 11.38 15.34
CA ALA A 111 4.95 10.26 15.65
C ALA A 111 6.43 10.62 15.41
N ILE A 112 6.73 11.27 14.29
CA ILE A 112 8.09 11.75 13.97
C ILE A 112 8.60 12.74 15.04
N GLU A 113 7.77 13.70 15.44
CA GLU A 113 8.08 14.68 16.50
C GLU A 113 8.34 14.02 17.86
N ASN A 114 7.75 12.84 18.09
CA ASN A 114 7.99 12.02 19.28
C ASN A 114 9.07 10.94 19.08
N HIS A 115 9.92 11.08 18.05
CA HIS A 115 11.01 10.16 17.74
C HIS A 115 10.58 8.70 17.55
N MET A 116 9.36 8.46 17.04
CA MET A 116 8.88 7.15 16.68
C MET A 116 9.20 6.86 15.21
N ASP A 117 9.63 5.63 14.92
CA ASP A 117 9.63 5.13 13.53
C ASP A 117 8.19 5.03 13.01
N VAL A 118 8.02 5.01 11.69
CA VAL A 118 6.70 4.97 11.06
C VAL A 118 6.62 3.83 10.04
N VAL A 119 5.51 3.09 10.04
CA VAL A 119 5.12 2.20 8.96
C VAL A 119 3.76 2.67 8.44
N ALA A 120 3.73 3.27 7.26
CA ALA A 120 2.51 3.80 6.67
C ALA A 120 1.88 2.77 5.70
N ILE A 121 0.60 2.48 5.92
CA ILE A 121 -0.20 1.61 5.05
C ILE A 121 -1.10 2.45 4.15
N SER A 122 -1.64 3.59 4.66
CA SER A 122 -2.42 4.49 3.84
C SER A 122 -1.53 5.36 2.94
N LYS A 123 -2.11 5.87 1.87
CA LYS A 123 -1.40 6.67 0.86
C LYS A 123 -1.53 8.18 1.06
N GLY A 124 -2.61 8.61 1.72
CA GLY A 124 -3.03 10.01 1.71
C GLY A 124 -1.95 10.99 2.13
N ALA A 125 -1.35 10.78 3.30
CA ALA A 125 -0.27 11.62 3.82
C ALA A 125 0.95 11.66 2.89
N LEU A 126 1.38 10.50 2.42
CA LEU A 126 2.57 10.38 1.56
C LEU A 126 2.36 11.01 0.16
N VAL A 127 1.14 10.92 -0.38
CA VAL A 127 0.81 11.54 -1.67
C VAL A 127 0.76 13.07 -1.57
N ASN A 128 0.26 13.59 -0.45
CA ASN A 128 0.09 15.03 -0.24
C ASN A 128 1.34 15.75 0.26
N ALA A 129 2.13 15.11 1.13
CA ALA A 129 3.19 15.77 1.89
C ALA A 129 4.51 14.97 1.86
N TRP A 130 4.84 14.33 0.73
CA TRP A 130 6.03 13.50 0.59
C TRP A 130 7.32 14.19 1.01
N LYS A 131 7.54 15.40 0.48
CA LYS A 131 8.76 16.16 0.72
C LYS A 131 8.90 16.56 2.19
N GLU A 132 7.84 17.13 2.74
CA GLU A 132 7.79 17.60 4.13
C GLU A 132 7.99 16.43 5.11
N ILE A 133 7.33 15.31 4.88
CA ILE A 133 7.48 14.10 5.71
C ILE A 133 8.91 13.58 5.63
N LYS A 134 9.50 13.51 4.42
CA LYS A 134 10.88 13.05 4.23
C LYS A 134 11.90 13.93 4.94
N GLU A 135 11.70 15.25 4.89
CA GLU A 135 12.55 16.22 5.60
C GLU A 135 12.43 16.05 7.13
N LYS A 136 11.20 15.97 7.66
CA LYS A 136 10.96 15.72 9.09
C LYS A 136 11.58 14.41 9.57
N VAL A 137 11.43 13.33 8.83
CA VAL A 137 12.04 12.01 9.11
C VAL A 137 13.56 12.12 9.22
N LYS A 138 14.18 12.83 8.27
CA LYS A 138 15.64 13.05 8.28
C LYS A 138 16.09 13.87 9.48
N LEU A 139 15.39 14.96 9.80
CA LEU A 139 15.72 15.85 10.92
C LEU A 139 15.56 15.17 12.29
N ALA A 140 14.50 14.38 12.46
CA ALA A 140 14.24 13.63 13.69
C ALA A 140 15.09 12.37 13.83
N ASN A 141 15.85 11.98 12.79
CA ASN A 141 16.64 10.75 12.73
C ASN A 141 15.80 9.48 13.02
N VAL A 142 14.60 9.43 12.48
CA VAL A 142 13.70 8.27 12.52
C VAL A 142 13.57 7.64 11.12
N ARG A 143 12.92 6.49 11.03
CA ARG A 143 12.75 5.76 9.76
C ARG A 143 11.28 5.69 9.39
N ILE A 144 11.01 5.72 8.09
CA ILE A 144 9.66 5.52 7.55
C ILE A 144 9.68 4.41 6.48
N CYS A 145 8.77 3.44 6.61
CA CYS A 145 8.52 2.39 5.63
C CYS A 145 7.05 2.47 5.18
N TYR A 146 6.77 2.13 3.91
CA TYR A 146 5.44 2.30 3.33
C TYR A 146 5.15 1.32 2.18
N SER A 147 5.67 0.11 2.25
CA SER A 147 5.39 -0.93 1.25
C SER A 147 3.89 -1.20 1.11
N GLY A 148 3.14 -1.12 2.22
CA GLY A 148 1.69 -1.26 2.22
C GLY A 148 0.97 -0.20 1.38
N ALA A 149 1.52 1.00 1.29
CA ALA A 149 0.97 2.11 0.52
C ALA A 149 1.24 2.01 -1.00
N THR A 150 2.17 1.18 -1.45
CA THR A 150 2.50 0.99 -2.87
C THR A 150 1.72 -0.16 -3.50
N ALA A 151 2.19 -1.40 -3.38
CA ALA A 151 1.50 -2.54 -3.98
C ALA A 151 1.10 -3.63 -2.97
N ALA A 152 1.08 -3.30 -1.67
CA ALA A 152 0.76 -4.19 -0.56
C ALA A 152 1.63 -5.46 -0.59
N ALA A 153 1.03 -6.63 -0.87
CA ALA A 153 1.73 -7.91 -0.86
C ALA A 153 2.79 -8.07 -1.96
N LEU A 154 2.79 -7.25 -3.03
CA LEU A 154 3.85 -7.27 -4.03
C LEU A 154 5.01 -6.37 -3.57
N PRO A 155 6.25 -6.88 -3.39
CA PRO A 155 7.36 -6.15 -2.77
C PRO A 155 8.04 -5.16 -3.73
N THR A 156 7.30 -4.19 -4.26
CA THR A 156 7.77 -3.25 -5.28
C THR A 156 8.91 -2.36 -4.80
N LEU A 157 8.76 -1.73 -3.62
CA LEU A 157 9.80 -0.89 -3.03
C LEU A 157 11.04 -1.69 -2.65
N ASP A 158 10.85 -2.88 -2.06
CA ASP A 158 11.97 -3.72 -1.63
C ASP A 158 12.85 -4.13 -2.81
N ILE A 159 12.25 -4.50 -3.94
CA ILE A 159 12.99 -4.84 -5.15
C ILE A 159 13.81 -3.63 -5.61
N GLY A 160 13.17 -2.46 -5.74
CA GLY A 160 13.85 -1.25 -6.21
C GLY A 160 14.95 -0.76 -5.27
N GLN A 161 14.73 -0.83 -3.95
CA GLN A 161 15.66 -0.30 -2.96
C GLN A 161 16.80 -1.26 -2.59
N PHE A 162 16.51 -2.57 -2.52
CA PHE A 162 17.47 -3.55 -2.02
C PHE A 162 17.96 -4.49 -3.12
N SER A 163 17.07 -5.09 -3.92
CA SER A 163 17.48 -6.05 -4.93
C SER A 163 18.16 -5.40 -6.14
N LEU A 164 17.83 -4.16 -6.44
CA LEU A 164 18.44 -3.37 -7.53
C LEU A 164 19.44 -2.33 -7.01
N ALA A 165 19.94 -2.48 -5.79
CA ALA A 165 20.94 -1.57 -5.24
C ALA A 165 22.20 -1.55 -6.14
N GLY A 166 22.64 -0.33 -6.51
CA GLY A 166 23.76 -0.13 -7.45
C GLY A 166 23.34 -0.02 -8.92
N CYS A 167 22.10 -0.36 -9.28
CA CYS A 167 21.59 -0.14 -10.64
C CYS A 167 20.93 1.24 -10.75
N GLN A 168 21.02 1.84 -11.91
CA GLN A 168 20.17 2.97 -12.27
C GLN A 168 18.86 2.43 -12.85
N ILE A 169 17.74 2.72 -12.19
CA ILE A 169 16.41 2.39 -12.73
C ILE A 169 16.07 3.42 -13.80
N GLU A 170 15.95 2.97 -15.05
CA GLU A 170 15.65 3.82 -16.21
C GLU A 170 14.14 4.02 -16.40
N SER A 171 13.36 2.95 -16.15
CA SER A 171 11.91 3.02 -16.21
C SER A 171 11.24 1.99 -15.28
N ILE A 172 9.98 2.28 -14.94
CA ILE A 172 9.10 1.42 -14.16
C ILE A 172 7.82 1.24 -14.96
N GLU A 173 7.37 0.00 -15.09
CA GLU A 173 6.06 -0.35 -15.65
C GLU A 173 5.31 -1.26 -14.67
N GLY A 174 4.01 -1.04 -14.45
CA GLY A 174 3.29 -1.89 -13.51
C GLY A 174 1.80 -1.96 -13.71
N ILE A 175 1.22 -3.12 -13.41
CA ILE A 175 -0.18 -3.33 -13.12
C ILE A 175 -0.31 -3.21 -11.60
N LEU A 176 -0.69 -2.02 -11.11
CA LEU A 176 -0.62 -1.68 -9.69
C LEU A 176 -1.97 -1.78 -8.96
N ASN A 177 -3.06 -2.06 -9.69
CA ASN A 177 -4.40 -2.18 -9.12
C ASN A 177 -5.05 -3.51 -9.51
N GLY A 178 -5.45 -4.31 -8.51
CA GLY A 178 -6.03 -5.64 -8.74
C GLY A 178 -7.48 -5.57 -9.22
N THR A 179 -8.25 -4.54 -8.86
CA THR A 179 -9.66 -4.37 -9.27
C THR A 179 -9.73 -4.12 -10.77
N THR A 180 -8.95 -3.17 -11.29
CA THR A 180 -8.92 -2.87 -12.73
C THR A 180 -8.36 -4.03 -13.54
N ASN A 181 -7.34 -4.71 -13.02
CA ASN A 181 -6.81 -5.89 -13.69
C ASN A 181 -7.84 -7.03 -13.75
N TYR A 182 -8.61 -7.25 -12.68
CA TYR A 182 -9.70 -8.23 -12.67
C TYR A 182 -10.77 -7.89 -13.72
N ILE A 183 -11.23 -6.63 -13.77
CA ILE A 183 -12.24 -6.18 -14.71
C ILE A 183 -11.79 -6.42 -16.16
N LEU A 184 -10.59 -5.94 -16.52
CA LEU A 184 -10.05 -6.12 -17.88
C LEU A 184 -9.80 -7.60 -18.23
N THR A 185 -9.38 -8.41 -17.24
CA THR A 185 -9.24 -9.86 -17.40
C THR A 185 -10.58 -10.51 -17.72
N LYS A 186 -11.67 -10.15 -17.00
CA LYS A 186 -13.00 -10.69 -17.24
C LYS A 186 -13.58 -10.26 -18.58
N MET A 187 -13.42 -9.00 -18.96
CA MET A 187 -13.80 -8.54 -20.31
C MET A 187 -13.07 -9.35 -21.39
N TYR A 188 -11.80 -9.67 -21.18
CA TYR A 188 -11.00 -10.45 -22.12
C TYR A 188 -11.39 -11.93 -22.15
N GLU A 189 -11.60 -12.59 -21.01
CA GLU A 189 -11.86 -14.03 -20.89
C GLU A 189 -13.31 -14.40 -21.22
N GLU A 190 -14.28 -13.63 -20.73
CA GLU A 190 -15.71 -13.95 -20.75
C GLU A 190 -16.48 -13.15 -21.79
N ASP A 191 -15.82 -12.27 -22.54
CA ASP A 191 -16.43 -11.46 -23.59
C ASP A 191 -17.63 -10.63 -23.08
N VAL A 192 -17.48 -10.07 -21.88
CA VAL A 192 -18.48 -9.23 -21.21
C VAL A 192 -18.15 -7.74 -21.31
N THR A 193 -19.12 -6.89 -21.06
CA THR A 193 -18.94 -5.43 -21.01
C THR A 193 -18.23 -5.00 -19.73
N PHE A 194 -17.69 -3.78 -19.70
CA PHE A 194 -17.10 -3.17 -18.50
C PHE A 194 -18.09 -3.20 -17.33
N GLN A 195 -19.35 -2.87 -17.54
CA GLN A 195 -20.36 -2.82 -16.49
C GLN A 195 -20.65 -4.21 -15.90
N GLU A 196 -20.73 -5.24 -16.73
CA GLU A 196 -20.92 -6.62 -16.29
C GLU A 196 -19.71 -7.11 -15.49
N ALA A 197 -18.49 -6.86 -15.97
CA ALA A 197 -17.26 -7.22 -15.26
C ALA A 197 -17.12 -6.48 -13.92
N LEU A 198 -17.48 -5.18 -13.86
CA LEU A 198 -17.49 -4.41 -12.63
C LEU A 198 -18.52 -4.95 -11.63
N HIS A 199 -19.73 -5.26 -12.08
CA HIS A 199 -20.76 -5.87 -11.22
C HIS A 199 -20.30 -7.22 -10.65
N GLN A 200 -19.64 -8.06 -11.45
CA GLN A 200 -19.04 -9.31 -10.98
C GLN A 200 -17.96 -9.04 -9.91
N ALA A 201 -17.11 -8.03 -10.13
CA ALA A 201 -16.06 -7.65 -9.16
C ALA A 201 -16.67 -7.21 -7.82
N GLN A 202 -17.75 -6.41 -7.86
CA GLN A 202 -18.47 -5.96 -6.65
C GLN A 202 -19.14 -7.12 -5.93
N HIS A 203 -19.83 -8.01 -6.64
CA HIS A 203 -20.48 -9.18 -6.05
C HIS A 203 -19.48 -10.13 -5.36
N LYS A 204 -18.25 -10.23 -5.89
CA LYS A 204 -17.16 -11.02 -5.29
C LYS A 204 -16.39 -10.28 -4.19
N GLY A 205 -16.74 -9.03 -3.89
CA GLY A 205 -16.03 -8.21 -2.89
C GLY A 205 -14.62 -7.78 -3.33
N ILE A 206 -14.32 -7.84 -4.64
CA ILE A 206 -13.05 -7.39 -5.22
C ILE A 206 -13.09 -5.86 -5.43
N ALA A 207 -14.22 -5.33 -5.89
CA ALA A 207 -14.49 -3.91 -6.00
C ALA A 207 -15.42 -3.44 -4.88
N GLU A 208 -15.16 -2.25 -4.36
CA GLU A 208 -16.05 -1.57 -3.42
C GLU A 208 -17.33 -1.06 -4.12
N THR A 209 -18.34 -0.69 -3.34
CA THR A 209 -19.59 -0.08 -3.87
C THR A 209 -19.28 1.19 -4.66
N ASN A 210 -18.31 2.00 -4.21
CA ASN A 210 -17.79 3.13 -4.98
C ASN A 210 -16.37 2.81 -5.47
N PRO A 211 -16.22 2.28 -6.69
CA PRO A 211 -14.93 1.86 -7.23
C PRO A 211 -14.17 2.99 -7.96
N SER A 212 -14.64 4.24 -7.87
CA SER A 212 -14.15 5.35 -8.69
C SER A 212 -12.63 5.55 -8.65
N LEU A 213 -12.00 5.43 -7.48
CA LEU A 213 -10.55 5.56 -7.34
C LEU A 213 -9.78 4.47 -8.10
N ASP A 214 -10.35 3.26 -8.17
CA ASP A 214 -9.75 2.14 -8.89
C ASP A 214 -9.92 2.34 -10.40
N VAL A 215 -11.17 2.45 -10.88
CA VAL A 215 -11.48 2.44 -12.30
C VAL A 215 -10.98 3.68 -13.05
N SER A 216 -10.93 4.85 -12.37
CA SER A 216 -10.32 6.07 -12.94
C SER A 216 -8.79 6.01 -13.08
N GLY A 217 -8.14 4.97 -12.51
CA GLY A 217 -6.68 4.86 -12.50
C GLY A 217 -5.99 5.66 -11.38
N MET A 218 -6.74 6.39 -10.54
CA MET A 218 -6.18 7.24 -9.49
C MET A 218 -5.39 6.45 -8.44
N ASP A 219 -5.86 5.26 -8.02
CA ASP A 219 -5.13 4.39 -7.09
C ASP A 219 -3.78 3.95 -7.68
N SER A 220 -3.76 3.59 -8.97
CA SER A 220 -2.51 3.25 -9.68
C SER A 220 -1.57 4.46 -9.79
N ALA A 221 -2.11 5.66 -10.03
CA ALA A 221 -1.34 6.90 -10.09
C ALA A 221 -0.70 7.24 -8.74
N CYS A 222 -1.43 7.13 -7.64
CA CYS A 222 -0.87 7.32 -6.30
C CYS A 222 0.31 6.36 -6.02
N LYS A 223 0.17 5.09 -6.39
CA LYS A 223 1.22 4.09 -6.22
C LYS A 223 2.43 4.37 -7.12
N LEU A 224 2.20 4.74 -8.38
CA LEU A 224 3.26 5.15 -9.29
C LEU A 224 4.02 6.36 -8.75
N LEU A 225 3.32 7.38 -8.23
CA LEU A 225 3.92 8.55 -7.62
C LEU A 225 4.87 8.18 -6.49
N LEU A 226 4.41 7.34 -5.55
CA LEU A 226 5.24 6.90 -4.43
C LEU A 226 6.46 6.11 -4.88
N LEU A 227 6.31 5.21 -5.84
CA LEU A 227 7.42 4.45 -6.43
C LEU A 227 8.44 5.37 -7.11
N THR A 228 7.95 6.32 -7.92
CA THR A 228 8.80 7.26 -8.66
C THR A 228 9.58 8.17 -7.72
N ASN A 229 8.91 8.78 -6.74
CA ASN A 229 9.56 9.65 -5.77
C ASN A 229 10.58 8.90 -4.89
N SER A 230 10.33 7.60 -4.63
CA SER A 230 11.21 6.77 -3.80
C SER A 230 12.42 6.24 -4.55
N LEU A 231 12.22 5.75 -5.78
CA LEU A 231 13.21 4.97 -6.51
C LEU A 231 13.95 5.79 -7.57
N LEU A 232 13.28 6.78 -8.18
CA LEU A 232 13.87 7.67 -9.16
C LEU A 232 14.28 9.03 -8.56
N GLN A 233 14.14 9.19 -7.26
CA GLN A 233 14.45 10.42 -6.52
C GLN A 233 13.78 11.67 -7.12
N ALA A 234 12.56 11.48 -7.64
CA ALA A 234 11.77 12.56 -8.19
C ALA A 234 11.01 13.32 -7.08
N GLU A 235 10.75 14.60 -7.31
CA GLU A 235 9.88 15.42 -6.47
C GLU A 235 8.58 15.74 -7.22
N CYS A 236 7.90 14.69 -7.68
CA CYS A 236 6.63 14.79 -8.42
C CYS A 236 5.42 14.89 -7.49
N SER A 237 4.35 15.46 -8.01
CA SER A 237 3.00 15.44 -7.42
C SER A 237 2.02 14.72 -8.36
N LEU A 238 0.80 14.45 -7.92
CA LEU A 238 -0.23 13.82 -8.77
C LEU A 238 -0.51 14.61 -10.07
N ASN A 239 -0.35 15.92 -10.05
CA ASN A 239 -0.55 16.76 -11.23
C ASN A 239 0.48 16.50 -12.35
N CYS A 240 1.59 15.84 -12.05
CA CYS A 240 2.59 15.45 -13.04
C CYS A 240 2.22 14.16 -13.79
N ILE A 241 1.14 13.48 -13.40
CA ILE A 241 0.75 12.19 -13.95
C ILE A 241 -0.40 12.36 -14.93
N SER A 242 -0.22 11.89 -16.18
CA SER A 242 -1.32 11.74 -17.12
C SER A 242 -2.13 10.49 -16.74
N ILE A 243 -3.41 10.66 -16.43
CA ILE A 243 -4.25 9.57 -15.94
C ILE A 243 -5.44 9.37 -16.88
N LYS A 244 -5.59 8.15 -17.40
CA LYS A 244 -6.78 7.67 -18.11
C LYS A 244 -7.19 6.34 -17.50
N GLY A 245 -8.40 6.27 -16.96
CA GLY A 245 -8.98 5.06 -16.38
C GLY A 245 -9.44 4.04 -17.41
N ILE A 246 -10.22 3.08 -16.92
CA ILE A 246 -10.76 2.00 -17.75
C ILE A 246 -12.27 2.14 -18.00
N GLU A 247 -12.90 3.22 -17.54
CA GLU A 247 -14.34 3.42 -17.63
C GLU A 247 -14.85 3.45 -19.07
N ASP A 248 -14.03 3.98 -19.98
CA ASP A 248 -14.35 4.12 -21.40
C ASP A 248 -13.88 2.91 -22.24
N VAL A 249 -13.29 1.90 -21.62
CA VAL A 249 -12.86 0.68 -22.34
C VAL A 249 -14.09 -0.11 -22.79
N THR A 250 -14.19 -0.30 -24.09
CA THR A 250 -15.29 -1.02 -24.72
C THR A 250 -14.95 -2.49 -24.96
N LYS A 251 -15.99 -3.28 -25.23
CA LYS A 251 -15.83 -4.66 -25.68
C LYS A 251 -15.05 -4.73 -27.01
N GLN A 252 -15.32 -3.80 -27.93
CA GLN A 252 -14.62 -3.71 -29.22
C GLN A 252 -13.11 -3.46 -29.04
N ASP A 253 -12.68 -2.67 -28.04
CA ASP A 253 -11.26 -2.47 -27.75
C ASP A 253 -10.61 -3.79 -27.33
N ILE A 254 -11.28 -4.58 -26.50
CA ILE A 254 -10.81 -5.91 -26.08
C ILE A 254 -10.75 -6.88 -27.26
N GLU A 255 -11.77 -6.94 -28.10
CA GLU A 255 -11.83 -7.80 -29.29
C GLU A 255 -10.70 -7.46 -30.26
N LYS A 256 -10.50 -6.18 -30.54
CA LYS A 256 -9.41 -5.69 -31.40
C LYS A 256 -8.03 -6.10 -30.87
N ALA A 257 -7.81 -5.97 -29.55
CA ALA A 257 -6.56 -6.40 -28.93
C ALA A 257 -6.36 -7.93 -29.08
N LYS A 258 -7.44 -8.72 -28.87
CA LYS A 258 -7.42 -10.18 -29.06
C LYS A 258 -7.04 -10.61 -30.48
N GLU A 259 -7.66 -9.97 -31.48
CA GLU A 259 -7.39 -10.25 -32.90
C GLU A 259 -5.91 -10.03 -33.25
N GLN A 260 -5.28 -9.05 -32.60
CA GLN A 260 -3.85 -8.77 -32.74
C GLN A 260 -2.95 -9.66 -31.85
N GLY A 261 -3.52 -10.59 -31.09
CA GLY A 261 -2.77 -11.43 -30.18
C GLY A 261 -2.26 -10.71 -28.92
N LYS A 262 -2.89 -9.57 -28.56
CA LYS A 262 -2.52 -8.72 -27.42
C LYS A 262 -3.54 -8.82 -26.30
N SER A 263 -3.16 -8.31 -25.12
CA SER A 263 -4.05 -8.09 -23.97
C SER A 263 -4.12 -6.62 -23.64
N LEU A 264 -5.29 -6.11 -23.26
CA LEU A 264 -5.45 -4.73 -22.77
C LEU A 264 -5.28 -4.72 -21.26
N LYS A 265 -4.36 -3.90 -20.74
CA LYS A 265 -4.05 -3.76 -19.32
C LYS A 265 -4.00 -2.29 -18.93
N LEU A 266 -4.38 -1.94 -17.68
CA LEU A 266 -4.11 -0.62 -17.12
C LEU A 266 -2.66 -0.58 -16.65
N ILE A 267 -1.82 0.15 -17.36
CA ILE A 267 -0.38 0.24 -17.09
C ILE A 267 -0.04 1.60 -16.49
N ALA A 268 0.64 1.54 -15.35
CA ALA A 268 1.30 2.69 -14.74
C ALA A 268 2.77 2.70 -15.17
N THR A 269 3.25 3.80 -15.76
CA THR A 269 4.60 3.89 -16.33
C THR A 269 5.30 5.15 -15.85
N ALA A 270 6.57 5.02 -15.44
CA ALA A 270 7.49 6.12 -15.21
C ALA A 270 8.74 5.89 -16.05
N TYR A 271 9.09 6.86 -16.91
CA TYR A 271 10.26 6.78 -17.79
C TYR A 271 10.77 8.18 -18.16
N LYS A 272 12.02 8.26 -18.61
CA LYS A 272 12.55 9.50 -19.20
C LYS A 272 12.32 9.50 -20.71
N ASP A 273 11.78 10.60 -21.23
CA ASP A 273 11.65 10.80 -22.68
C ASP A 273 13.03 11.07 -23.33
N HIS A 274 13.05 11.19 -24.67
CA HIS A 274 14.27 11.45 -25.42
C HIS A 274 15.00 12.75 -25.03
N SER A 275 14.29 13.69 -24.41
CA SER A 275 14.84 14.95 -23.89
C SER A 275 15.32 14.83 -22.43
N GLY A 276 15.21 13.66 -21.82
CA GLY A 276 15.56 13.40 -20.43
C GLY A 276 14.49 13.81 -19.41
N ASN A 277 13.31 14.28 -19.85
CA ASN A 277 12.24 14.67 -18.97
C ASN A 277 11.50 13.43 -18.45
N LEU A 278 11.25 13.40 -17.14
CA LEU A 278 10.47 12.34 -16.52
C LEU A 278 9.00 12.42 -16.95
N LYS A 279 8.47 11.33 -17.46
CA LYS A 279 7.07 11.14 -17.83
C LYS A 279 6.43 10.11 -16.93
N LEU A 280 5.23 10.43 -16.47
CA LEU A 280 4.41 9.61 -15.59
C LEU A 280 3.03 9.45 -16.23
N GLU A 281 2.63 8.21 -16.44
CA GLU A 281 1.38 7.92 -17.12
C GLU A 281 0.69 6.70 -16.52
N VAL A 282 -0.64 6.75 -16.44
CA VAL A 282 -1.51 5.61 -16.14
C VAL A 282 -2.58 5.56 -17.20
N CYS A 283 -2.56 4.53 -18.03
CA CYS A 283 -3.57 4.38 -19.10
C CYS A 283 -3.75 2.92 -19.51
N PRO A 284 -4.89 2.58 -20.14
CA PRO A 284 -5.07 1.31 -20.84
C PRO A 284 -4.07 1.20 -21.99
N ARG A 285 -3.32 0.08 -22.02
CA ARG A 285 -2.35 -0.23 -23.09
C ARG A 285 -2.53 -1.64 -23.61
N GLU A 286 -2.43 -1.79 -24.91
CA GLU A 286 -2.29 -3.09 -25.55
C GLU A 286 -0.89 -3.64 -25.30
N ILE A 287 -0.81 -4.87 -24.77
CA ILE A 287 0.46 -5.52 -24.42
C ILE A 287 0.58 -6.81 -25.24
N GLU A 288 1.73 -6.96 -25.91
CA GLU A 288 2.11 -8.17 -26.63
C GLU A 288 2.18 -9.39 -25.70
N LYS A 289 1.85 -10.59 -26.20
CA LYS A 289 1.91 -11.85 -25.41
C LYS A 289 3.29 -12.12 -24.79
N GLY A 290 4.36 -11.67 -25.44
CA GLY A 290 5.73 -11.81 -24.92
C GLY A 290 6.10 -10.83 -23.81
N HIS A 291 5.26 -9.86 -23.50
CA HIS A 291 5.51 -8.90 -22.43
C HIS A 291 5.36 -9.55 -21.06
N PRO A 292 6.26 -9.32 -20.10
CA PRO A 292 6.18 -9.95 -18.77
C PRO A 292 4.84 -9.75 -18.05
N LEU A 293 4.22 -8.57 -18.22
CA LEU A 293 2.94 -8.21 -17.58
C LEU A 293 1.71 -8.78 -18.32
N ALA A 294 1.84 -9.37 -19.51
CA ALA A 294 0.70 -9.90 -20.28
C ALA A 294 -0.02 -11.06 -19.55
N HIS A 295 0.71 -11.81 -18.74
CA HIS A 295 0.20 -12.97 -18.00
C HIS A 295 -0.28 -12.64 -16.58
N VAL A 296 -0.22 -11.38 -16.17
CA VAL A 296 -0.76 -10.93 -14.89
C VAL A 296 -2.28 -10.79 -15.02
N ASN A 297 -3.03 -11.73 -14.48
CA ASN A 297 -4.49 -11.83 -14.64
C ASN A 297 -5.23 -11.80 -13.30
N GLY A 298 -6.54 -11.67 -13.35
CA GLY A 298 -7.40 -11.59 -12.17
C GLY A 298 -7.03 -10.43 -11.25
N THR A 299 -6.90 -10.68 -9.96
CA THR A 299 -6.54 -9.64 -8.97
C THR A 299 -5.04 -9.49 -8.74
N GLU A 300 -4.21 -10.20 -9.50
CA GLU A 300 -2.77 -10.11 -9.40
C GLU A 300 -2.24 -8.74 -9.84
N LYS A 301 -1.08 -8.41 -9.36
CA LYS A 301 -0.32 -7.22 -9.71
C LYS A 301 1.02 -7.62 -10.29
N GLY A 302 1.65 -6.70 -11.01
CA GLY A 302 2.99 -6.92 -11.54
C GLY A 302 3.73 -5.61 -11.70
N ILE A 303 5.04 -5.67 -11.60
CA ILE A 303 5.93 -4.55 -11.83
C ILE A 303 7.16 -5.03 -12.58
N THR A 304 7.60 -4.24 -13.54
CA THR A 304 8.85 -4.43 -14.28
C THR A 304 9.72 -3.19 -14.11
N PHE A 305 10.96 -3.40 -13.74
CA PHE A 305 12.00 -2.40 -13.70
C PHE A 305 12.93 -2.61 -14.89
N HIS A 306 13.22 -1.54 -15.62
CA HIS A 306 14.28 -1.52 -16.61
C HIS A 306 15.49 -0.84 -15.99
N THR A 307 16.63 -1.49 -16.04
CA THR A 307 17.86 -1.01 -15.41
C THR A 307 19.01 -0.99 -16.39
N ASP A 308 19.98 -0.14 -16.12
CA ASP A 308 21.19 0.02 -16.92
C ASP A 308 22.09 -1.24 -16.93
N THR A 309 22.12 -1.99 -15.83
CA THR A 309 23.10 -3.08 -15.64
C THR A 309 22.48 -4.46 -15.47
N MET A 310 21.32 -4.59 -14.79
CA MET A 310 20.64 -5.87 -14.58
C MET A 310 19.56 -6.18 -15.63
N GLY A 311 19.36 -5.29 -16.61
CA GLY A 311 18.33 -5.45 -17.64
C GLY A 311 16.92 -5.32 -17.07
N LYS A 312 16.00 -6.18 -17.52
CA LYS A 312 14.60 -6.18 -17.08
C LYS A 312 14.40 -7.12 -15.91
N VAL A 313 13.92 -6.59 -14.79
CA VAL A 313 13.54 -7.38 -13.60
C VAL A 313 12.05 -7.24 -13.37
N THR A 314 11.33 -8.36 -13.37
CA THR A 314 9.87 -8.39 -13.21
C THR A 314 9.50 -9.20 -11.97
N SER A 315 8.51 -8.69 -11.23
CA SER A 315 7.86 -9.41 -10.13
C SER A 315 6.36 -9.37 -10.33
N THR A 316 5.69 -10.51 -10.13
CA THR A 316 4.24 -10.65 -10.28
C THR A 316 3.63 -11.37 -9.08
N GLY A 317 2.34 -11.19 -8.85
CA GLY A 317 1.60 -11.81 -7.76
C GLY A 317 1.00 -10.78 -6.79
N GLY A 318 0.89 -11.14 -5.51
CA GLY A 318 0.43 -10.24 -4.46
C GLY A 318 -1.03 -9.83 -4.62
N ALA A 319 -1.95 -10.75 -4.37
CA ALA A 319 -3.39 -10.47 -4.38
C ALA A 319 -3.74 -9.27 -3.49
N SER A 320 -4.73 -8.49 -3.93
CA SER A 320 -5.24 -7.36 -3.16
C SER A 320 -6.14 -7.86 -2.04
N SER A 321 -5.70 -7.72 -0.79
CA SER A 321 -6.49 -8.06 0.39
C SER A 321 -6.03 -7.27 1.61
N PRO A 322 -6.90 -7.04 2.61
CA PRO A 322 -6.50 -6.43 3.88
C PRO A 322 -5.34 -7.17 4.56
N ARG A 323 -5.34 -8.51 4.47
CA ARG A 323 -4.26 -9.35 5.03
C ARG A 323 -2.94 -9.16 4.28
N GLY A 324 -2.98 -8.96 2.97
CA GLY A 324 -1.78 -8.64 2.17
C GLY A 324 -1.17 -7.29 2.55
N ALA A 325 -1.98 -6.27 2.77
CA ALA A 325 -1.52 -4.96 3.26
C ALA A 325 -0.94 -5.05 4.68
N ALA A 326 -1.59 -5.80 5.58
CA ALA A 326 -1.10 -6.08 6.92
C ALA A 326 0.25 -6.84 6.89
N ALA A 327 0.40 -7.81 5.99
CA ALA A 327 1.65 -8.56 5.83
C ALA A 327 2.80 -7.69 5.34
N ALA A 328 2.53 -6.76 4.40
CA ALA A 328 3.53 -5.79 3.96
C ALA A 328 4.00 -4.88 5.11
N ALA A 329 3.07 -4.38 5.93
CA ALA A 329 3.40 -3.59 7.11
C ALA A 329 4.18 -4.40 8.16
N LEU A 330 3.82 -5.66 8.39
CA LEU A 330 4.56 -6.53 9.29
C LEU A 330 5.99 -6.80 8.79
N LYS A 331 6.16 -7.02 7.49
CA LYS A 331 7.48 -7.14 6.87
C LYS A 331 8.29 -5.86 7.06
N ASP A 332 7.70 -4.69 6.82
CA ASP A 332 8.35 -3.39 7.04
C ASP A 332 8.78 -3.23 8.49
N LEU A 333 7.90 -3.53 9.44
CA LEU A 333 8.18 -3.49 10.87
C LEU A 333 9.33 -4.43 11.27
N ILE A 334 9.33 -5.67 10.77
CA ILE A 334 10.42 -6.62 11.03
C ILE A 334 11.73 -6.10 10.46
N ASN A 335 11.74 -5.58 9.23
CA ASN A 335 12.94 -5.05 8.58
C ASN A 335 13.52 -3.83 9.30
N LEU A 336 12.68 -3.02 9.97
CA LEU A 336 13.15 -1.91 10.80
C LEU A 336 13.94 -2.39 12.03
N TYR A 337 13.61 -3.53 12.62
CA TYR A 337 14.12 -3.92 13.94
C TYR A 337 14.83 -5.27 13.97
N ARG A 338 14.83 -6.07 12.91
CA ARG A 338 15.66 -7.28 12.87
C ARG A 338 17.14 -6.88 12.92
N LYS A 339 17.91 -7.65 13.65
CA LYS A 339 19.37 -7.54 13.57
C LYS A 339 19.79 -8.05 12.18
N ASP A 340 20.75 -7.35 11.57
CA ASP A 340 21.36 -7.83 10.33
C ASP A 340 21.88 -9.25 10.52
N VAL A 341 21.51 -10.14 9.59
CA VAL A 341 21.98 -11.52 9.56
C VAL A 341 23.33 -11.55 8.90
#